data_ea48136979972d72ef49c386eeb7b9f3
#
_entry.id   ea48136979972d72ef49c386eeb7b9f3
#
_cell.length_a   1.000
_cell.length_b   1.000
_cell.length_c   1.000
_cell.angle_alpha   90.00
_cell.angle_beta   90.00
_cell.angle_gamma   90.00
#
_symmetry.space_group_name_H-M   'P 1'
#
loop_
_entity.id
_entity.type
_entity.pdbx_description
1 polymer ?
#
loop_
_entity_poly.entity_id
_entity_poly.type
_entity_poly.pdbx_seq_one_letter_code
_entity_poly.pdbx_strand_id
1 'polypeptide(L)'
;MKKLTYNFSHPVKGLVRLFNLLNPEESRIVPLDTLSELNSDVYIDDLPEGKWKATLEWEHDGRYFFFEEQFEIEDNKASSDSVQEYDH
;
A
#
# COMPACT_ATOMS: atom_id res chain seq x y z
N MET A 1 13.74 2.96 -5.60
CA MET A 1 12.82 3.26 -4.50
C MET A 1 11.77 2.16 -4.42
N LYS A 2 11.41 1.82 -3.21
CA LYS A 2 10.42 0.77 -2.99
C LYS A 2 9.03 1.39 -2.88
N LYS A 3 8.09 0.78 -3.55
CA LYS A 3 6.72 1.27 -3.52
C LYS A 3 5.75 0.13 -3.77
N LEU A 4 4.53 0.34 -3.33
CA LEU A 4 3.40 -0.51 -3.69
C LEU A 4 2.55 0.26 -4.68
N THR A 5 2.18 -0.39 -5.76
CA THR A 5 1.38 0.25 -6.79
C THR A 5 0.05 -0.47 -6.89
N TYR A 6 -1.02 0.30 -6.79
CA TYR A 6 -2.38 -0.22 -6.86
C TYR A 6 -3.07 0.35 -8.08
N ASN A 7 -3.72 -0.52 -8.84
CA ASN A 7 -4.41 -0.15 -10.05
C ASN A 7 -5.89 -0.35 -9.87
N PHE A 8 -6.67 0.60 -10.37
CA PHE A 8 -8.11 0.58 -10.20
C PHE A 8 -8.77 0.72 -11.57
N SER A 9 -10.01 0.25 -11.65
CA SER A 9 -10.78 0.38 -12.88
C SER A 9 -11.59 1.67 -12.92
N HIS A 10 -11.54 2.46 -11.86
CA HIS A 10 -12.26 3.72 -11.78
C HIS A 10 -11.52 4.61 -10.78
N PRO A 11 -11.75 5.92 -10.83
CA PRO A 11 -11.12 6.79 -9.84
C PRO A 11 -11.60 6.45 -8.44
N VAL A 12 -10.67 6.50 -7.48
CA VAL A 12 -11.00 6.18 -6.10
C VAL A 12 -10.46 7.27 -5.20
N LYS A 13 -11.07 7.39 -4.05
CA LYS A 13 -10.63 8.30 -3.01
C LYS A 13 -10.86 7.64 -1.68
N GLY A 14 -9.79 7.50 -0.92
CA GLY A 14 -9.87 6.82 0.36
C GLY A 14 -8.54 6.92 1.08
N LEU A 15 -8.15 5.85 1.74
CA LEU A 15 -6.90 5.86 2.46
C LEU A 15 -6.27 4.48 2.48
N VAL A 16 -4.96 4.49 2.71
CA VAL A 16 -4.16 3.29 2.89
C VAL A 16 -3.58 3.35 4.29
N ARG A 17 -3.70 2.25 5.03
CA ARG A 17 -3.05 2.12 6.32
C ARG A 17 -1.98 1.06 6.22
N LEU A 18 -0.82 1.38 6.75
CA LEU A 18 0.31 0.46 6.77
C LEU A 18 0.60 0.15 8.23
N PHE A 19 0.60 -1.14 8.58
CA PHE A 19 0.84 -1.59 9.94
C PHE A 19 2.05 -2.49 9.98
N ASN A 20 2.92 -2.27 10.96
CA ASN A 20 3.97 -3.22 11.26
C ASN A 20 3.36 -4.35 12.07
N LEU A 21 3.45 -5.58 11.58
CA LEU A 21 2.78 -6.70 12.22
C LEU A 21 3.38 -7.06 13.58
N LEU A 22 4.67 -6.81 13.76
CA LEU A 22 5.33 -7.08 15.04
C LEU A 22 5.20 -5.92 16.01
N ASN A 23 4.89 -4.76 15.51
CA ASN A 23 4.78 -3.58 16.35
C ASN A 23 3.66 -2.71 15.82
N PRO A 24 2.41 -3.05 16.14
CA PRO A 24 1.27 -2.34 15.55
C PRO A 24 1.21 -0.86 15.88
N GLU A 25 2.00 -0.40 16.84
CA GLU A 25 2.06 1.03 17.10
C GLU A 25 2.73 1.79 15.97
N GLU A 26 3.55 1.10 15.19
CA GLU A 26 4.17 1.71 14.04
C GLU A 26 3.22 1.56 12.87
N SER A 27 2.52 2.62 12.58
CA SER A 27 1.56 2.60 11.49
C SER A 27 1.63 3.93 10.77
N ARG A 28 1.13 3.91 9.54
CA ARG A 28 1.13 5.09 8.71
C ARG A 28 -0.16 5.12 7.92
N ILE A 29 -0.73 6.29 7.78
CA ILE A 29 -1.92 6.47 6.96
C ILE A 29 -1.54 7.38 5.80
N VAL A 30 -1.83 6.91 4.60
CA VAL A 30 -1.50 7.62 3.37
C VAL A 30 -2.79 7.85 2.61
N PRO A 31 -3.04 9.08 2.14
CA PRO A 31 -4.24 9.31 1.33
C PRO A 31 -4.17 8.53 0.03
N LEU A 32 -5.32 8.04 -0.38
CA LEU A 32 -5.46 7.33 -1.65
C LEU A 32 -6.35 8.17 -2.53
N ASP A 33 -5.78 8.69 -3.62
CA ASP A 33 -6.52 9.60 -4.48
C ASP A 33 -6.03 9.41 -5.90
N THR A 34 -6.88 8.85 -6.74
CA THR A 34 -6.52 8.58 -8.12
C THR A 34 -7.39 9.35 -9.09
N LEU A 35 -7.71 10.60 -8.74
CA LEU A 35 -8.68 11.38 -9.52
C LEU A 35 -8.30 11.53 -10.98
N SER A 36 -7.03 11.73 -11.28
CA SER A 36 -6.62 11.94 -12.66
C SER A 36 -5.98 10.71 -13.28
N GLU A 37 -5.69 9.70 -12.49
CA GLU A 37 -5.08 8.47 -12.97
C GLU A 37 -5.76 7.31 -12.28
N LEU A 38 -5.61 6.14 -12.85
CA LEU A 38 -6.25 4.96 -12.28
C LEU A 38 -5.29 4.13 -11.46
N ASN A 39 -4.19 4.74 -11.02
CA ASN A 39 -3.25 4.02 -10.15
C ASN A 39 -2.78 4.94 -9.04
N SER A 40 -2.22 4.33 -8.04
CA SER A 40 -1.67 5.05 -6.89
C SER A 40 -0.43 4.34 -6.41
N ASP A 41 0.63 5.10 -6.18
CA ASP A 41 1.88 4.57 -5.65
C ASP A 41 1.99 4.93 -4.18
N VAL A 42 2.30 3.93 -3.37
CA VAL A 42 2.53 4.12 -1.95
C VAL A 42 3.99 3.79 -1.67
N TYR A 43 4.75 4.81 -1.30
CA TYR A 43 6.18 4.64 -1.11
C TYR A 43 6.46 4.08 0.27
N ILE A 44 7.33 3.07 0.33
CA ILE A 44 7.61 2.35 1.57
C ILE A 44 9.09 2.30 1.89
N ASP A 45 9.93 3.04 1.15
CA ASP A 45 11.37 2.92 1.35
C ASP A 45 11.86 3.52 2.66
N ASP A 46 11.04 4.30 3.34
CA ASP A 46 11.42 4.83 4.65
C ASP A 46 10.83 4.03 5.81
N LEU A 47 10.19 2.93 5.53
CA LEU A 47 9.64 2.07 6.58
C LEU A 47 10.70 1.08 7.02
N PRO A 48 10.75 0.72 8.31
CA PRO A 48 11.69 -0.28 8.77
C PRO A 48 11.39 -1.64 8.20
N GLU A 49 12.41 -2.47 8.15
CA GLU A 49 12.22 -3.80 7.64
C GLU A 49 11.34 -4.62 8.58
N GLY A 50 10.72 -5.65 8.03
CA GLY A 50 9.83 -6.50 8.79
C GLY A 50 8.60 -6.83 7.97
N LYS A 51 7.63 -7.43 8.65
CA LYS A 51 6.38 -7.83 8.02
C LYS A 51 5.34 -6.77 8.28
N TRP A 52 4.66 -6.37 7.22
CA TRP A 52 3.71 -5.29 7.25
C TRP A 52 2.41 -5.71 6.63
N LYS A 53 1.36 -5.00 6.95
CA LYS A 53 0.05 -5.17 6.34
C LYS A 53 -0.41 -3.83 5.79
N ALA A 54 -0.91 -3.86 4.58
CA ALA A 54 -1.53 -2.69 3.96
C ALA A 54 -3.01 -2.92 3.86
N THR A 55 -3.80 -1.96 4.34
CA THR A 55 -5.24 -2.01 4.17
C THR A 55 -5.66 -0.79 3.38
N LEU A 56 -6.46 -1.01 2.35
CA LEU A 56 -6.97 0.04 1.50
C LEU A 56 -8.46 0.14 1.71
N GLU A 57 -8.95 1.36 1.90
CA GLU A 57 -10.38 1.61 2.08
C GLU A 57 -10.76 2.75 1.16
N TRP A 58 -11.82 2.56 0.40
CA TRP A 58 -12.29 3.63 -0.46
C TRP A 58 -13.78 3.47 -0.69
N GLU A 59 -14.38 4.53 -1.15
CA GLU A 59 -15.80 4.56 -1.47
C GLU A 59 -15.96 4.91 -2.93
N HIS A 60 -16.85 4.20 -3.60
CA HIS A 60 -17.15 4.47 -4.99
C HIS A 60 -18.61 4.16 -5.23
N ASP A 61 -19.33 5.14 -5.75
CA ASP A 61 -20.72 4.96 -6.15
C ASP A 61 -21.60 4.50 -4.98
N GLY A 62 -21.34 5.05 -3.80
CA GLY A 62 -22.13 4.72 -2.63
C GLY A 62 -21.77 3.42 -1.95
N ARG A 63 -20.71 2.78 -2.38
CA ARG A 63 -20.29 1.50 -1.82
C ARG A 63 -18.91 1.63 -1.23
N TYR A 64 -18.69 0.90 -0.15
CA TYR A 64 -17.38 0.86 0.49
C TYR A 64 -16.64 -0.39 0.02
N PHE A 65 -15.38 -0.20 -0.27
CA PHE A 65 -14.50 -1.29 -0.67
C PHE A 65 -13.35 -1.37 0.31
N PHE A 66 -12.90 -2.59 0.55
CA PHE A 66 -11.82 -2.85 1.47
C PHE A 66 -10.94 -3.93 0.88
N PHE A 67 -9.63 -3.70 0.94
CA PHE A 67 -8.66 -4.66 0.44
C PHE A 67 -7.49 -4.67 1.39
N GLU A 68 -6.95 -5.84 1.69
CA GLU A 68 -5.77 -5.91 2.53
C GLU A 68 -4.81 -6.94 1.99
N GLU A 69 -3.54 -6.70 2.23
CA GLU A 69 -2.49 -7.63 1.84
C GLU A 69 -1.35 -7.49 2.80
N GLN A 70 -0.55 -8.53 2.90
CA GLN A 70 0.65 -8.51 3.71
C GLN A 70 1.84 -8.46 2.79
N PHE A 71 2.88 -7.78 3.23
CA PHE A 71 4.11 -7.71 2.46
C PHE A 71 5.27 -7.65 3.43
N GLU A 72 6.46 -7.87 2.92
CA GLU A 72 7.65 -7.88 3.74
C GLU A 72 8.63 -6.87 3.19
N ILE A 73 9.21 -6.08 4.09
CA ILE A 73 10.24 -5.12 3.74
C ILE A 73 11.56 -5.69 4.24
N GLU A 74 12.48 -5.87 3.31
CA GLU A 74 13.81 -6.33 3.63
C GLU A 74 14.79 -5.23 3.29
N ASP A 75 15.70 -5.01 4.20
CA ASP A 75 16.69 -3.97 4.01
C ASP A 75 17.82 -4.43 3.10
N ASN A 76 17.72 -5.62 2.61
CA ASN A 76 18.70 -6.18 1.71
C ASN A 76 18.45 -5.69 0.29
N LYS A 77 19.48 -5.23 -0.36
CA LYS A 77 19.35 -4.69 -1.70
C LYS A 77 18.75 -5.69 -2.68
N ALA A 78 19.01 -6.96 -2.48
CA ALA A 78 18.49 -7.97 -3.39
C ALA A 78 16.98 -8.11 -3.29
N SER A 79 16.40 -7.68 -2.22
CA SER A 79 14.97 -7.87 -2.01
C SER A 79 14.14 -6.91 -2.82
N SER A 80 14.76 -5.91 -3.40
CA SER A 80 13.98 -4.93 -4.14
C SER A 80 13.17 -5.57 -5.26
N ASP A 81 13.62 -6.69 -5.76
CA ASP A 81 12.91 -7.35 -6.83
C ASP A 81 11.59 -7.94 -6.37
N SER A 82 11.54 -8.41 -5.14
CA SER A 82 10.32 -9.05 -4.68
C SER A 82 9.20 -8.06 -4.45
N VAL A 83 9.53 -6.82 -4.21
CA VAL A 83 8.49 -5.81 -4.00
C VAL A 83 7.66 -5.63 -5.26
N GLN A 84 8.28 -5.80 -6.39
CA GLN A 84 7.59 -5.58 -7.65
C GLN A 84 6.48 -6.57 -7.90
N GLU A 85 6.50 -7.66 -7.20
CA GLU A 85 5.49 -8.69 -7.40
C GLU A 85 4.12 -8.24 -6.94
N TYR A 86 4.05 -7.19 -6.20
CA TYR A 86 2.78 -6.68 -5.72
C TYR A 86 2.08 -5.78 -6.71
N ASP A 87 2.69 -5.56 -7.84
CA ASP A 87 2.18 -4.59 -8.80
C ASP A 87 1.18 -5.17 -9.76
N HIS A 88 0.60 -6.28 -9.48
CA HIS A 88 -0.33 -6.83 -10.46
C HIS A 88 -1.70 -7.15 -9.94
#